data_544d435f0a893be8a436f4de9bcd08f6
#
_entry.id   544d435f0a893be8a436f4de9bcd08f6
#
_cell.length_a   1.000
_cell.length_b   1.000
_cell.length_c   1.000
_cell.angle_alpha   90.00
_cell.angle_beta   90.00
_cell.angle_gamma   90.00
#
_symmetry.space_group_name_H-M   'P 1'
#
loop_
_entity.id
_entity.type
_entity.pdbx_description
1 polymer ?
#
loop_
_entity_poly.entity_id
_entity_poly.type
_entity_poly.pdbx_seq_one_letter_code
_entity_poly.pdbx_strand_id
1 'polypeptide(L)'
;STVGSVEQTPMVYGQTPDTQSWCEFYNSNQLSAMQKAAPEGTEIGITTWPAPDPKKSGYLKSSQFFSVGSDAKNPEEAVKMLNWLINSSEANNILLGERGVPAPANIAEEVAPQLSEIDQKVTAFVNDVVTPNCSPINPPQPDGASEVYDLLNRTVEKVCYGELDAPTAASQFWTEANKIMSTK
;
A
#
# COMPACT_ATOMS: atom_id res chain seq x y z
N SER A 1 3.09 19.01 -2.14
CA SER A 1 3.34 18.59 -3.51
C SER A 1 2.50 17.36 -3.83
N THR A 2 1.73 17.42 -4.88
CA THR A 2 0.99 16.28 -5.41
C THR A 2 1.99 15.37 -6.13
N VAL A 3 2.54 14.40 -5.42
CA VAL A 3 3.32 13.33 -6.05
C VAL A 3 2.34 12.47 -6.84
N GLY A 4 2.45 12.47 -8.17
CA GLY A 4 1.51 11.78 -9.05
C GLY A 4 1.66 10.26 -9.07
N SER A 5 2.83 9.75 -8.70
CA SER A 5 3.14 8.31 -8.64
C SER A 5 4.27 8.04 -7.65
N VAL A 6 4.43 6.80 -7.24
CA VAL A 6 5.49 6.39 -6.30
C VAL A 6 6.89 6.55 -6.87
N GLU A 7 7.04 6.53 -8.18
CA GLU A 7 8.29 6.74 -8.89
C GLU A 7 8.77 8.20 -8.83
N GLN A 8 7.90 9.13 -8.43
CA GLN A 8 8.17 10.57 -8.35
C GLN A 8 8.36 11.07 -6.91
N THR A 9 8.50 10.17 -5.96
CA THR A 9 8.68 10.54 -4.56
C THR A 9 10.08 11.11 -4.29
N PRO A 10 10.25 11.91 -3.24
CA PRO A 10 11.56 12.43 -2.85
C PRO A 10 12.62 11.35 -2.59
N MET A 11 12.23 10.14 -2.17
CA MET A 11 13.16 9.03 -1.98
C MET A 11 13.72 8.52 -3.32
N VAL A 12 12.93 8.56 -4.38
CA VAL A 12 13.33 8.10 -5.73
C VAL A 12 13.95 9.23 -6.54
N TYR A 13 13.32 10.42 -6.53
CA TYR A 13 13.68 11.55 -7.37
C TYR A 13 14.37 12.71 -6.65
N GLY A 14 14.66 12.58 -5.37
CA GLY A 14 15.39 13.61 -4.64
C GLY A 14 16.78 13.81 -5.26
N GLN A 15 16.97 14.92 -5.96
CA GLN A 15 18.20 15.19 -6.73
C GLN A 15 19.34 15.77 -5.90
N THR A 16 19.04 16.24 -4.71
CA THR A 16 20.02 16.80 -3.78
C THR A 16 19.80 16.27 -2.37
N PRO A 17 20.81 16.24 -1.50
CA PRO A 17 20.64 15.84 -0.10
C PRO A 17 19.52 16.59 0.63
N ASP A 18 19.26 17.84 0.27
CA ASP A 18 18.24 18.69 0.88
C ASP A 18 16.82 18.35 0.42
N THR A 19 16.67 17.64 -0.69
CA THR A 19 15.37 17.25 -1.27
C THR A 19 15.12 15.75 -1.23
N GLN A 20 16.14 14.96 -0.89
CA GLN A 20 16.05 13.51 -0.83
C GLN A 20 15.48 13.05 0.52
N SER A 21 14.42 12.24 0.48
CA SER A 21 13.94 11.53 1.65
C SER A 21 14.75 10.24 1.86
N TRP A 22 15.16 9.98 3.09
CA TRP A 22 15.88 8.75 3.45
C TRP A 22 14.95 7.57 3.77
N CYS A 23 13.68 7.84 4.06
CA CYS A 23 12.65 6.83 4.24
C CYS A 23 11.27 7.37 3.86
N GLU A 24 10.39 6.47 3.47
CA GLU A 24 8.99 6.75 3.14
C GLU A 24 8.11 5.57 3.53
N PHE A 25 6.80 5.82 3.66
CA PHE A 25 5.83 4.83 4.10
C PHE A 25 4.90 4.44 2.96
N TYR A 26 5.06 3.22 2.48
CA TYR A 26 4.29 2.69 1.36
C TYR A 26 3.87 1.23 1.58
N ASN A 27 3.07 0.71 0.68
CA ASN A 27 2.78 -0.72 0.64
C ASN A 27 3.94 -1.47 -0.02
N SER A 28 4.21 -2.69 0.43
CA SER A 28 5.34 -3.50 -0.02
C SER A 28 5.39 -3.72 -1.54
N ASN A 29 4.24 -3.84 -2.21
CA ASN A 29 4.15 -4.03 -3.66
C ASN A 29 4.62 -2.82 -4.49
N GLN A 30 4.80 -1.65 -3.87
CA GLN A 30 5.27 -0.44 -4.56
C GLN A 30 6.79 -0.38 -4.69
N LEU A 31 7.52 -1.19 -3.92
CA LEU A 31 8.98 -1.21 -3.94
C LEU A 31 9.56 -1.49 -5.33
N SER A 32 8.94 -2.41 -6.09
CA SER A 32 9.42 -2.76 -7.43
C SER A 32 9.38 -1.57 -8.39
N ALA A 33 8.29 -0.80 -8.38
CA ALA A 33 8.17 0.40 -9.20
C ALA A 33 9.16 1.50 -8.77
N MET A 34 9.31 1.71 -7.46
CA MET A 34 10.26 2.68 -6.91
C MET A 34 11.71 2.32 -7.26
N GLN A 35 12.10 1.06 -7.10
CA GLN A 35 13.46 0.60 -7.40
C GLN A 35 13.79 0.72 -8.90
N LYS A 36 12.83 0.42 -9.79
CA LYS A 36 13.01 0.57 -11.24
C LYS A 36 13.19 2.02 -11.68
N ALA A 37 12.58 2.96 -10.96
CA ALA A 37 12.67 4.39 -11.24
C ALA A 37 13.86 5.06 -10.54
N ALA A 38 14.45 4.43 -9.54
CA ALA A 38 15.58 4.98 -8.80
C ALA A 38 16.83 5.15 -9.69
N PRO A 39 17.66 6.18 -9.46
CA PRO A 39 18.91 6.34 -10.17
C PRO A 39 19.83 5.13 -10.04
N GLU A 40 20.66 4.89 -11.06
CA GLU A 40 21.63 3.80 -11.06
C GLU A 40 22.53 3.86 -9.81
N GLY A 41 22.70 2.70 -9.18
CA GLY A 41 23.47 2.59 -7.92
C GLY A 41 22.67 2.87 -6.65
N THR A 42 21.40 3.23 -6.76
CA THR A 42 20.52 3.39 -5.59
C THR A 42 19.85 2.06 -5.24
N GLU A 43 20.03 1.59 -4.02
CA GLU A 43 19.33 0.43 -3.50
C GLU A 43 18.31 0.88 -2.46
N ILE A 44 17.01 0.53 -2.69
CA ILE A 44 15.92 0.82 -1.78
C ILE A 44 15.66 -0.41 -0.90
N GLY A 45 15.83 -0.23 0.41
CA GLY A 45 15.52 -1.26 1.40
C GLY A 45 14.04 -1.29 1.75
N ILE A 46 13.59 -2.39 2.35
CA ILE A 46 12.23 -2.53 2.90
C ILE A 46 12.30 -3.03 4.34
N THR A 47 11.51 -2.43 5.21
CA THR A 47 11.37 -2.84 6.60
C THR A 47 9.96 -2.56 7.11
N THR A 48 9.61 -3.10 8.28
CA THR A 48 8.35 -2.79 8.96
C THR A 48 8.45 -1.46 9.72
N TRP A 49 7.30 -0.92 10.10
CA TRP A 49 7.24 0.20 11.04
C TRP A 49 7.92 -0.18 12.36
N PRO A 50 8.75 0.71 12.92
CA PRO A 50 9.27 0.51 14.25
C PRO A 50 8.13 0.59 15.27
N ALA A 51 7.97 -0.46 16.07
CA ALA A 51 6.99 -0.51 17.14
C ALA A 51 7.48 -1.36 18.29
N PRO A 52 7.06 -1.06 19.55
CA PRO A 52 7.38 -1.88 20.70
C PRO A 52 6.88 -3.32 20.58
N ASP A 53 5.76 -3.52 19.90
CA ASP A 53 5.19 -4.82 19.57
C ASP A 53 5.06 -4.95 18.04
N PRO A 54 5.93 -5.74 17.38
CA PRO A 54 5.87 -5.93 15.94
C PRO A 54 4.51 -6.42 15.42
N LYS A 55 3.78 -7.20 16.22
CA LYS A 55 2.45 -7.72 15.87
C LYS A 55 1.36 -6.64 15.82
N LYS A 56 1.68 -5.42 16.22
CA LYS A 56 0.78 -4.26 16.18
C LYS A 56 1.24 -3.16 15.27
N SER A 57 2.36 -3.35 14.55
CA SER A 57 2.97 -2.33 13.71
C SER A 57 2.51 -2.35 12.25
N GLY A 58 1.84 -3.40 11.83
CA GLY A 58 1.36 -3.54 10.46
C GLY A 58 0.31 -4.62 10.31
N TYR A 59 -0.30 -4.68 9.16
CA TYR A 59 -1.29 -5.70 8.80
C TYR A 59 -1.09 -6.17 7.36
N LEU A 60 -1.47 -7.41 7.08
CA LEU A 60 -1.48 -7.94 5.73
C LEU A 60 -2.81 -7.56 5.07
N LYS A 61 -2.72 -6.76 4.01
CA LYS A 61 -3.89 -6.32 3.24
C LYS A 61 -3.86 -6.96 1.86
N SER A 62 -4.99 -7.50 1.42
CA SER A 62 -5.15 -7.91 0.03
C SER A 62 -4.93 -6.70 -0.88
N SER A 63 -4.08 -6.84 -1.90
CA SER A 63 -3.72 -5.71 -2.76
C SER A 63 -4.85 -5.36 -3.72
N GLN A 64 -5.49 -6.35 -4.31
CA GLN A 64 -6.53 -6.17 -5.32
C GLN A 64 -7.62 -7.23 -5.18
N PHE A 65 -8.83 -6.87 -5.58
CA PHE A 65 -9.97 -7.76 -5.65
C PHE A 65 -10.57 -7.73 -7.05
N PHE A 66 -10.99 -8.89 -7.52
CA PHE A 66 -11.86 -9.02 -8.67
C PHE A 66 -13.28 -9.27 -8.19
N SER A 67 -14.25 -8.59 -8.78
CA SER A 67 -15.65 -8.73 -8.41
C SER A 67 -16.51 -8.92 -9.66
N VAL A 68 -17.56 -9.72 -9.55
CA VAL A 68 -18.60 -9.81 -10.57
C VAL A 68 -19.72 -8.85 -10.19
N GLY A 69 -20.10 -7.96 -11.11
CA GLY A 69 -21.20 -7.02 -10.88
C GLY A 69 -22.53 -7.73 -10.68
N SER A 70 -23.39 -7.17 -9.85
CA SER A 70 -24.73 -7.73 -9.56
C SER A 70 -25.65 -7.83 -10.79
N ASP A 71 -25.38 -7.01 -11.80
CA ASP A 71 -26.10 -6.93 -13.07
C ASP A 71 -25.41 -7.68 -14.23
N ALA A 72 -24.39 -8.49 -13.93
CA ALA A 72 -23.68 -9.29 -14.92
C ALA A 72 -24.66 -10.23 -15.64
N LYS A 73 -24.64 -10.24 -16.98
CA LYS A 73 -25.53 -11.09 -17.79
C LYS A 73 -25.14 -12.56 -17.73
N ASN A 74 -23.86 -12.86 -17.54
CA ASN A 74 -23.31 -14.21 -17.50
C ASN A 74 -22.40 -14.37 -16.25
N PRO A 75 -22.96 -14.35 -15.04
CA PRO A 75 -22.16 -14.35 -13.81
C PRO A 75 -21.35 -15.64 -13.62
N GLU A 76 -21.89 -16.80 -14.03
CA GLU A 76 -21.19 -18.08 -13.93
C GLU A 76 -19.92 -18.11 -14.79
N GLU A 77 -19.99 -17.60 -16.02
CA GLU A 77 -18.82 -17.55 -16.91
C GLU A 77 -17.78 -16.52 -16.42
N ALA A 78 -18.25 -15.41 -15.85
CA ALA A 78 -17.37 -14.43 -15.23
C ALA A 78 -16.61 -15.04 -14.03
N VAL A 79 -17.28 -15.81 -13.18
CA VAL A 79 -16.64 -16.50 -12.05
C VAL A 79 -15.66 -17.56 -12.54
N LYS A 80 -15.96 -18.31 -13.61
CA LYS A 80 -15.02 -19.28 -14.21
C LYS A 80 -13.76 -18.58 -14.72
N MET A 81 -13.91 -17.45 -15.39
CA MET A 81 -12.78 -16.65 -15.86
C MET A 81 -11.93 -16.15 -14.70
N LEU A 82 -12.54 -15.61 -13.63
CA LEU A 82 -11.81 -15.15 -12.45
C LEU A 82 -11.11 -16.29 -11.72
N ASN A 83 -11.75 -17.44 -11.61
CA ASN A 83 -11.13 -18.64 -11.05
C ASN A 83 -9.90 -19.09 -11.85
N TRP A 84 -10.00 -19.07 -13.17
CA TRP A 84 -8.84 -19.35 -14.03
C TRP A 84 -7.74 -18.31 -13.83
N LEU A 85 -8.06 -17.02 -13.85
CA LEU A 85 -7.10 -15.94 -13.69
C LEU A 85 -6.32 -16.04 -12.36
N ILE A 86 -7.00 -16.44 -11.28
CA ILE A 86 -6.38 -16.52 -9.94
C ILE A 86 -5.58 -17.82 -9.77
N ASN A 87 -6.09 -18.95 -10.29
CA ASN A 87 -5.58 -20.28 -9.95
C ASN A 87 -4.80 -20.96 -11.09
N SER A 88 -4.72 -20.38 -12.30
CA SER A 88 -3.95 -21.02 -13.36
C SER A 88 -2.49 -20.59 -13.37
N SER A 89 -1.61 -21.55 -13.53
CA SER A 89 -0.18 -21.32 -13.76
C SER A 89 0.05 -20.48 -15.01
N GLU A 90 -0.71 -20.70 -16.07
CA GLU A 90 -0.59 -19.94 -17.33
C GLU A 90 -0.82 -18.45 -17.12
N ALA A 91 -1.92 -18.05 -16.47
CA ALA A 91 -2.21 -16.65 -16.19
C ALA A 91 -1.15 -16.02 -15.27
N ASN A 92 -0.75 -16.70 -14.22
CA ASN A 92 0.19 -16.16 -13.24
C ASN A 92 1.63 -16.13 -13.75
N ASN A 93 2.03 -17.00 -14.66
CA ASN A 93 3.32 -16.93 -15.37
C ASN A 93 3.40 -15.73 -16.34
N ILE A 94 2.26 -15.21 -16.80
CA ILE A 94 2.19 -13.96 -17.58
C ILE A 94 2.23 -12.75 -16.64
N LEU A 95 1.49 -12.81 -15.55
CA LEU A 95 1.37 -11.68 -14.60
C LEU A 95 2.64 -11.45 -13.78
N LEU A 96 3.41 -12.49 -13.46
CA LEU A 96 4.69 -12.44 -12.73
C LEU A 96 4.66 -11.54 -11.49
N GLY A 97 3.61 -11.64 -10.69
CA GLY A 97 3.49 -10.85 -9.46
C GLY A 97 3.12 -9.38 -9.64
N GLU A 98 2.85 -8.89 -10.87
CA GLU A 98 2.44 -7.49 -11.12
C GLU A 98 1.21 -7.08 -10.31
N ARG A 99 0.33 -8.03 -10.01
CA ARG A 99 -0.87 -7.84 -9.19
C ARG A 99 -0.64 -8.14 -7.70
N GLY A 100 0.60 -8.29 -7.27
CA GLY A 100 1.01 -8.71 -5.94
C GLY A 100 1.33 -10.21 -5.88
N VAL A 101 1.70 -10.69 -4.70
CA VAL A 101 1.96 -12.11 -4.48
C VAL A 101 0.68 -12.92 -4.76
N PRO A 102 0.73 -13.97 -5.60
CA PRO A 102 -0.43 -14.80 -5.88
C PRO A 102 -1.05 -15.36 -4.60
N ALA A 103 -2.38 -15.29 -4.49
CA ALA A 103 -3.10 -15.75 -3.31
C ALA A 103 -3.01 -17.28 -3.08
N PRO A 104 -3.06 -18.14 -4.12
CA PRO A 104 -2.82 -19.56 -3.94
C PRO A 104 -1.34 -19.85 -3.73
N ALA A 105 -0.99 -20.50 -2.60
CA ALA A 105 0.40 -20.77 -2.21
C ALA A 105 1.18 -21.56 -3.27
N ASN A 106 0.56 -22.59 -3.86
CA ASN A 106 1.17 -23.40 -4.92
C ASN A 106 1.53 -22.57 -6.17
N ILE A 107 0.71 -21.59 -6.53
CA ILE A 107 0.99 -20.68 -7.64
C ILE A 107 2.11 -19.71 -7.26
N ALA A 108 2.09 -19.20 -6.04
CA ALA A 108 3.15 -18.33 -5.55
C ALA A 108 4.52 -19.02 -5.56
N GLU A 109 4.59 -20.31 -5.15
CA GLU A 109 5.80 -21.12 -5.20
C GLU A 109 6.28 -21.38 -6.64
N GLU A 110 5.36 -21.64 -7.57
CA GLU A 110 5.69 -21.88 -8.99
C GLU A 110 6.23 -20.61 -9.67
N VAL A 111 5.65 -19.46 -9.39
CA VAL A 111 6.02 -18.18 -10.00
C VAL A 111 7.29 -17.58 -9.38
N ALA A 112 7.56 -17.86 -8.11
CA ALA A 112 8.66 -17.25 -7.36
C ALA A 112 10.03 -17.29 -8.08
N PRO A 113 10.48 -18.40 -8.72
CA PRO A 113 11.77 -18.43 -9.41
C PRO A 113 11.86 -17.55 -10.65
N GLN A 114 10.72 -17.10 -11.18
CA GLN A 114 10.63 -16.28 -12.39
C GLN A 114 10.51 -14.79 -12.08
N LEU A 115 10.32 -14.43 -10.83
CA LEU A 115 10.22 -13.03 -10.38
C LEU A 115 11.57 -12.34 -10.50
N SER A 116 11.54 -11.02 -10.69
CA SER A 116 12.75 -10.19 -10.58
C SER A 116 13.32 -10.28 -9.15
N GLU A 117 14.62 -9.99 -9.00
CA GLU A 117 15.26 -9.97 -7.66
C GLU A 117 14.50 -9.11 -6.65
N ILE A 118 13.98 -7.95 -7.09
CA ILE A 118 13.23 -7.06 -6.21
C ILE A 118 11.87 -7.64 -5.83
N ASP A 119 11.18 -8.31 -6.75
CA ASP A 119 9.90 -8.95 -6.47
C ASP A 119 10.06 -10.19 -5.58
N GLN A 120 11.18 -10.94 -5.73
CA GLN A 120 11.56 -12.00 -4.81
C GLN A 120 11.81 -11.45 -3.39
N LYS A 121 12.52 -10.30 -3.29
CA LYS A 121 12.78 -9.60 -2.01
C LYS A 121 11.47 -9.16 -1.35
N VAL A 122 10.53 -8.63 -2.13
CA VAL A 122 9.19 -8.26 -1.63
C VAL A 122 8.41 -9.48 -1.15
N THR A 123 8.44 -10.56 -1.92
CA THR A 123 7.74 -11.81 -1.58
C THR A 123 8.30 -12.43 -0.29
N ALA A 124 9.61 -12.51 -0.17
CA ALA A 124 10.28 -12.97 1.04
C ALA A 124 9.95 -12.08 2.25
N PHE A 125 9.99 -10.76 2.09
CA PHE A 125 9.61 -9.83 3.15
C PHE A 125 8.15 -10.05 3.63
N VAL A 126 7.21 -10.23 2.71
CA VAL A 126 5.81 -10.49 3.06
C VAL A 126 5.66 -11.82 3.78
N ASN A 127 6.29 -12.87 3.30
CA ASN A 127 6.13 -14.21 3.86
C ASN A 127 6.87 -14.37 5.20
N ASP A 128 8.11 -13.91 5.28
CA ASP A 128 9.01 -14.23 6.40
C ASP A 128 8.95 -13.18 7.51
N VAL A 129 8.63 -11.93 7.16
CA VAL A 129 8.64 -10.81 8.11
C VAL A 129 7.24 -10.35 8.46
N VAL A 130 6.40 -10.05 7.46
CA VAL A 130 5.08 -9.46 7.70
C VAL A 130 4.08 -10.49 8.19
N THR A 131 3.92 -11.60 7.48
CA THR A 131 2.89 -12.62 7.79
C THR A 131 2.96 -13.14 9.23
N PRO A 132 4.13 -13.50 9.79
CA PRO A 132 4.22 -13.97 11.19
C PRO A 132 4.07 -12.85 12.21
N ASN A 133 4.21 -11.58 11.82
CA ASN A 133 4.27 -10.42 12.70
C ASN A 133 3.22 -9.36 12.36
N CYS A 134 2.11 -9.71 11.75
CA CYS A 134 1.06 -8.76 11.45
C CYS A 134 -0.12 -8.85 12.44
N SER A 135 -0.80 -7.72 12.61
CA SER A 135 -2.09 -7.66 13.28
C SER A 135 -3.21 -8.14 12.34
N PRO A 136 -4.39 -8.50 12.85
CA PRO A 136 -5.57 -8.61 12.00
C PRO A 136 -5.82 -7.31 11.25
N ILE A 137 -6.35 -7.42 10.03
CA ILE A 137 -6.78 -6.24 9.27
C ILE A 137 -7.96 -5.58 9.96
N ASN A 138 -7.96 -4.26 10.02
CA ASN A 138 -9.09 -3.51 10.52
C ASN A 138 -10.32 -3.69 9.60
N PRO A 139 -11.54 -3.55 10.14
CA PRO A 139 -12.74 -3.50 9.33
C PRO A 139 -12.67 -2.34 8.32
N PRO A 140 -13.51 -2.38 7.28
CA PRO A 140 -13.62 -1.25 6.35
C PRO A 140 -13.84 0.07 7.10
N GLN A 141 -13.31 1.14 6.53
CA GLN A 141 -13.46 2.47 7.11
C GLN A 141 -14.93 2.86 7.19
N PRO A 142 -15.37 3.49 8.28
CA PRO A 142 -16.74 3.96 8.40
C PRO A 142 -17.03 5.14 7.46
N ASP A 143 -18.31 5.41 7.25
CA ASP A 143 -18.75 6.57 6.50
C ASP A 143 -18.18 7.86 7.14
N GLY A 144 -17.76 8.80 6.29
CA GLY A 144 -17.09 10.04 6.74
C GLY A 144 -15.57 9.94 6.89
N ALA A 145 -14.98 8.74 6.85
CA ALA A 145 -13.53 8.59 7.02
C ALA A 145 -12.72 9.36 5.97
N SER A 146 -13.16 9.36 4.70
CA SER A 146 -12.50 10.13 3.64
C SER A 146 -12.49 11.63 3.93
N GLU A 147 -13.61 12.16 4.43
CA GLU A 147 -13.72 13.58 4.81
C GLU A 147 -12.77 13.93 5.98
N VAL A 148 -12.60 12.99 6.93
CA VAL A 148 -11.63 13.15 8.04
C VAL A 148 -10.18 13.12 7.53
N TYR A 149 -9.84 12.27 6.56
CA TYR A 149 -8.51 12.27 5.93
C TYR A 149 -8.22 13.59 5.21
N ASP A 150 -9.18 14.11 4.45
CA ASP A 150 -9.03 15.39 3.76
C ASP A 150 -8.87 16.54 4.77
N LEU A 151 -9.62 16.50 5.88
CA LEU A 151 -9.46 17.45 6.97
C LEU A 151 -8.06 17.37 7.59
N LEU A 152 -7.54 16.15 7.84
CA LEU A 152 -6.21 15.96 8.39
C LEU A 152 -5.15 16.58 7.47
N ASN A 153 -5.20 16.27 6.18
CA ASN A 153 -4.24 16.80 5.21
C ASN A 153 -4.22 18.32 5.18
N ARG A 154 -5.38 18.94 5.07
CA ARG A 154 -5.50 20.42 5.11
C ARG A 154 -5.02 21.03 6.41
N THR A 155 -5.23 20.33 7.54
CA THR A 155 -4.79 20.82 8.85
C THR A 155 -3.28 20.73 8.98
N VAL A 156 -2.67 19.64 8.51
CA VAL A 156 -1.21 19.47 8.48
C VAL A 156 -0.56 20.51 7.56
N GLU A 157 -1.13 20.78 6.39
CA GLU A 157 -0.63 21.82 5.48
C GLU A 157 -0.58 23.18 6.16
N LYS A 158 -1.62 23.59 6.90
CA LYS A 158 -1.64 24.85 7.64
C LYS A 158 -0.52 24.94 8.68
N VAL A 159 -0.18 23.83 9.34
CA VAL A 159 0.95 23.79 10.27
C VAL A 159 2.28 23.92 9.51
N CYS A 160 2.44 23.19 8.40
CA CYS A 160 3.65 23.23 7.59
C CYS A 160 3.91 24.63 6.99
N TYR A 161 2.85 25.36 6.64
CA TYR A 161 2.97 26.74 6.13
C TYR A 161 2.99 27.81 7.23
N GLY A 162 2.94 27.42 8.50
CA GLY A 162 3.00 28.35 9.63
C GLY A 162 1.73 29.14 9.88
N GLU A 163 0.59 28.73 9.33
CA GLU A 163 -0.72 29.35 9.52
C GLU A 163 -1.34 29.00 10.89
N LEU A 164 -1.00 27.82 11.41
CA LEU A 164 -1.45 27.33 12.72
C LEU A 164 -0.27 26.70 13.48
N ASP A 165 -0.26 26.85 14.79
CA ASP A 165 0.59 26.04 15.66
C ASP A 165 0.01 24.63 15.84
N ALA A 166 0.86 23.65 16.14
CA ALA A 166 0.48 22.24 16.22
C ALA A 166 -0.58 21.94 17.31
N PRO A 167 -0.52 22.53 18.53
CA PRO A 167 -1.59 22.35 19.53
C PRO A 167 -2.95 22.87 19.08
N THR A 168 -2.99 24.05 18.48
CA THR A 168 -4.24 24.63 17.94
C THR A 168 -4.79 23.78 16.79
N ALA A 169 -3.93 23.35 15.87
CA ALA A 169 -4.29 22.48 14.76
C ALA A 169 -4.88 21.15 15.24
N ALA A 170 -4.25 20.50 16.22
CA ALA A 170 -4.73 19.25 16.80
C ALA A 170 -6.11 19.41 17.45
N SER A 171 -6.34 20.50 18.19
CA SER A 171 -7.62 20.78 18.83
C SER A 171 -8.75 21.03 17.81
N GLN A 172 -8.47 21.80 16.78
CA GLN A 172 -9.42 22.06 15.69
C GLN A 172 -9.72 20.77 14.91
N PHE A 173 -8.69 20.01 14.54
CA PHE A 173 -8.86 18.73 13.87
C PHE A 173 -9.75 17.77 14.68
N TRP A 174 -9.47 17.59 15.97
CA TRP A 174 -10.26 16.73 16.85
C TRP A 174 -11.74 17.13 16.87
N THR A 175 -12.02 18.42 17.01
CA THR A 175 -13.38 18.95 17.07
C THR A 175 -14.14 18.71 15.77
N GLU A 176 -13.55 19.05 14.63
CA GLU A 176 -14.19 18.89 13.32
C GLU A 176 -14.31 17.43 12.89
N ALA A 177 -13.30 16.59 13.18
CA ALA A 177 -13.35 15.15 12.89
C ALA A 177 -14.50 14.48 13.65
N ASN A 178 -14.66 14.77 14.95
CA ASN A 178 -15.78 14.24 15.73
C ASN A 178 -17.13 14.72 15.19
N LYS A 179 -17.22 15.96 14.73
CA LYS A 179 -18.45 16.47 14.11
C LYS A 179 -18.79 15.70 12.84
N ILE A 180 -17.82 15.47 11.94
CA ILE A 180 -18.01 14.67 10.72
C ILE A 180 -18.50 13.27 11.10
N MET A 181 -17.82 12.59 12.01
CA MET A 181 -18.14 11.22 12.40
C MET A 181 -19.47 11.08 13.14
N SER A 182 -19.95 12.13 13.81
CA SER A 182 -21.23 12.10 14.52
C SER A 182 -22.46 12.36 13.65
N THR A 183 -22.26 12.84 12.42
CA THR A 183 -23.33 13.14 11.46
C THR A 183 -23.59 12.03 10.45
N LYS A 184 -22.84 10.94 10.52
CA LYS A 184 -22.92 9.76 9.64
C LYS A 184 -23.41 8.54 10.41
#